data_46f979048bf0d0743504e90afa79051a
#
_entry.id   46f979048bf0d0743504e90afa79051a
#
_cell.length_a   1.000
_cell.length_b   1.000
_cell.length_c   1.000
_cell.angle_alpha   90.00
_cell.angle_beta   90.00
_cell.angle_gamma   90.00
#
_symmetry.space_group_name_H-M   'P 1'
#
loop_
_entity.id
_entity.type
_entity.pdbx_description
1 polymer ?
#
loop_
_entity_poly.entity_id
_entity_poly.type
_entity_poly.pdbx_seq_one_letter_code
_entity_poly.pdbx_strand_id
1 'polypeptide(L)'
;MSVNQQPIPDYDLDEMLVVTAPEQLRALADPLHATLLELLLERAATVTEMARAVDRPKSTVAYHVNLLVHAELLRVVRTRRVRAIEERYYGRVARTYYVGVLNRPEDKQVVAGMNGLAKAAAESAPANAADELRCLLVHARIPIDDVRSFWAQVQEVARQFAQIPRAGDQVYGFAAGLYPTDAPSLPDAEHVPSE
;
A
#
# COMPACT_ATOMS: atom_id res chain seq x y z
N MET A 1 -7.23 -3.24 -32.50
CA MET A 1 -6.67 -1.95 -32.09
C MET A 1 -5.92 -2.17 -30.79
N SER A 2 -4.59 -2.25 -30.84
CA SER A 2 -3.78 -2.38 -29.62
C SER A 2 -3.83 -1.05 -28.88
N VAL A 3 -4.57 -0.99 -27.79
CA VAL A 3 -4.48 0.12 -26.84
C VAL A 3 -3.06 0.07 -26.26
N ASN A 4 -2.27 1.07 -26.58
CA ASN A 4 -0.94 1.25 -26.05
C ASN A 4 -1.11 1.56 -24.55
N GLN A 5 -1.22 0.52 -23.71
CA GLN A 5 -1.33 0.66 -22.26
C GLN A 5 0.02 1.15 -21.75
N GLN A 6 0.08 2.43 -21.37
CA GLN A 6 1.23 2.93 -20.62
C GLN A 6 1.34 2.14 -19.30
N PRO A 7 2.57 1.82 -18.87
CA PRO A 7 2.76 1.15 -17.59
C PRO A 7 2.19 1.99 -16.43
N ILE A 8 1.62 1.32 -15.43
CA ILE A 8 1.11 1.97 -14.23
C ILE A 8 2.04 1.62 -13.06
N PRO A 9 2.64 2.62 -12.44
CA PRO A 9 2.62 4.05 -12.76
C PRO A 9 3.44 4.38 -14.04
N ASP A 10 3.31 5.60 -14.54
CA ASP A 10 3.97 6.13 -15.75
C ASP A 10 5.47 6.48 -15.57
N TYR A 11 6.13 5.85 -14.63
CA TYR A 11 7.55 6.01 -14.29
C TYR A 11 8.12 4.72 -13.72
N ASP A 12 9.45 4.59 -13.76
CA ASP A 12 10.16 3.43 -13.19
C ASP A 12 10.19 3.50 -11.67
N LEU A 13 10.02 2.34 -11.02
CA LEU A 13 10.18 2.17 -9.57
C LEU A 13 10.59 0.72 -9.28
N ASP A 14 11.24 0.53 -8.15
CA ASP A 14 11.60 -0.80 -7.68
C ASP A 14 10.35 -1.57 -7.22
N GLU A 15 10.36 -2.89 -7.28
CA GLU A 15 9.25 -3.70 -6.80
C GLU A 15 9.10 -3.61 -5.27
N MET A 16 10.21 -3.59 -4.54
CA MET A 16 10.19 -3.56 -3.07
C MET A 16 11.39 -2.83 -2.51
N LEU A 17 11.15 -1.99 -1.49
CA LEU A 17 12.17 -1.41 -0.63
C LEU A 17 11.99 -1.94 0.79
N VAL A 18 13.05 -2.55 1.35
CA VAL A 18 13.05 -2.95 2.76
C VAL A 18 13.37 -1.74 3.62
N VAL A 19 12.43 -1.37 4.48
CA VAL A 19 12.49 -0.20 5.36
C VAL A 19 12.91 -0.63 6.75
N THR A 20 14.03 -0.11 7.23
CA THR A 20 14.55 -0.33 8.59
C THR A 20 15.00 0.97 9.27
N ALA A 21 15.18 2.03 8.51
CA ALA A 21 15.61 3.32 9.04
C ALA A 21 14.48 4.02 9.82
N PRO A 22 14.75 4.57 11.01
CA PRO A 22 13.71 5.18 11.85
C PRO A 22 12.97 6.35 11.21
N GLU A 23 13.67 7.15 10.42
CA GLU A 23 13.07 8.26 9.67
C GLU A 23 12.08 7.77 8.61
N GLN A 24 12.38 6.66 7.92
CA GLN A 24 11.49 6.03 6.96
C GLN A 24 10.24 5.46 7.64
N LEU A 25 10.43 4.78 8.78
CA LEU A 25 9.32 4.23 9.57
C LEU A 25 8.37 5.33 10.05
N ARG A 26 8.91 6.45 10.58
CA ARG A 26 8.09 7.58 11.00
C ARG A 26 7.37 8.23 9.81
N ALA A 27 8.06 8.35 8.68
CA ALA A 27 7.45 8.88 7.48
C ALA A 27 6.28 7.99 6.99
N LEU A 28 6.42 6.67 7.01
CA LEU A 28 5.35 5.74 6.61
C LEU A 28 4.18 5.72 7.59
N ALA A 29 4.40 6.05 8.87
CA ALA A 29 3.36 6.08 9.89
C ALA A 29 2.45 7.33 9.81
N ASP A 30 2.86 8.38 9.10
CA ASP A 30 2.05 9.60 8.92
C ASP A 30 0.91 9.34 7.92
N PRO A 31 -0.37 9.59 8.29
CA PRO A 31 -1.51 9.31 7.42
C PRO A 31 -1.49 10.11 6.11
N LEU A 32 -1.03 11.37 6.13
CA LEU A 32 -0.92 12.18 4.91
C LEU A 32 0.16 11.63 3.99
N HIS A 33 1.30 11.20 4.53
CA HIS A 33 2.35 10.55 3.76
C HIS A 33 1.84 9.27 3.11
N ALA A 34 1.11 8.43 3.84
CA ALA A 34 0.50 7.21 3.27
C ALA A 34 -0.40 7.55 2.09
N THR A 35 -1.27 8.57 2.21
CA THR A 35 -2.14 9.01 1.13
C THR A 35 -1.35 9.54 -0.07
N LEU A 36 -0.33 10.36 0.14
CA LEU A 36 0.52 10.88 -0.95
C LEU A 36 1.25 9.75 -1.68
N LEU A 37 1.76 8.77 -0.94
CA LEU A 37 2.40 7.59 -1.52
C LEU A 37 1.41 6.74 -2.34
N GLU A 38 0.16 6.58 -1.90
CA GLU A 38 -0.88 5.87 -2.65
C GLU A 38 -1.24 6.56 -3.96
N LEU A 39 -1.44 7.88 -3.94
CA LEU A 39 -1.72 8.67 -5.16
C LEU A 39 -0.65 8.48 -6.23
N LEU A 40 0.61 8.37 -5.83
CA LEU A 40 1.75 8.21 -6.73
C LEU A 40 1.89 6.79 -7.29
N LEU A 41 1.13 5.81 -6.82
CA LEU A 41 1.00 4.52 -7.51
C LEU A 41 0.20 4.61 -8.80
N GLU A 42 -0.60 5.65 -8.97
CA GLU A 42 -1.36 5.86 -10.20
C GLU A 42 -0.46 6.45 -11.29
N ARG A 43 0.24 7.52 -11.00
CA ARG A 43 1.18 8.22 -11.90
C ARG A 43 2.07 9.19 -11.15
N ALA A 44 3.12 9.67 -11.81
CA ALA A 44 3.89 10.80 -11.30
C ALA A 44 3.03 12.06 -11.18
N ALA A 45 3.22 12.84 -10.12
CA ALA A 45 2.46 14.06 -9.89
C ALA A 45 3.32 15.21 -9.34
N THR A 46 2.87 16.43 -9.61
CA THR A 46 3.42 17.66 -9.03
C THR A 46 2.85 17.90 -7.63
N VAL A 47 3.54 18.69 -6.82
CA VAL A 47 3.01 19.14 -5.52
C VAL A 47 1.64 19.80 -5.66
N THR A 48 1.40 20.53 -6.75
CA THR A 48 0.11 21.20 -6.99
C THR A 48 -1.02 20.22 -7.22
N GLU A 49 -0.78 19.14 -7.99
CA GLU A 49 -1.77 18.08 -8.24
C GLU A 49 -2.07 17.31 -6.95
N MET A 50 -1.03 16.92 -6.21
CA MET A 50 -1.18 16.24 -4.92
C MET A 50 -1.95 17.10 -3.90
N ALA A 51 -1.66 18.39 -3.83
CA ALA A 51 -2.36 19.33 -2.94
C ALA A 51 -3.86 19.41 -3.23
N ARG A 52 -4.23 19.43 -4.51
CA ARG A 52 -5.64 19.38 -4.93
C ARG A 52 -6.30 18.05 -4.57
N ALA A 53 -5.60 16.93 -4.78
CA ALA A 53 -6.14 15.60 -4.51
C ALA A 53 -6.43 15.37 -3.02
N VAL A 54 -5.61 15.93 -2.12
CA VAL A 54 -5.78 15.76 -0.66
C VAL A 54 -6.50 16.95 0.00
N ASP A 55 -6.94 17.91 -0.78
CA ASP A 55 -7.58 19.16 -0.31
C ASP A 55 -6.79 19.86 0.82
N ARG A 56 -5.50 20.11 0.55
CA ARG A 56 -4.57 20.76 1.49
C ARG A 56 -3.80 21.90 0.81
N PRO A 57 -3.36 22.90 1.57
CA PRO A 57 -2.53 23.97 1.05
C PRO A 57 -1.25 23.41 0.39
N LYS A 58 -0.87 23.98 -0.77
CA LYS A 58 0.33 23.59 -1.51
C LYS A 58 1.61 23.63 -0.66
N SER A 59 1.75 24.62 0.22
CA SER A 59 2.88 24.76 1.14
C SER A 59 2.98 23.57 2.11
N THR A 60 1.84 23.13 2.65
CA THR A 60 1.76 21.96 3.53
C THR A 60 2.20 20.70 2.78
N VAL A 61 1.63 20.46 1.60
CA VAL A 61 1.99 19.26 0.82
C VAL A 61 3.44 19.32 0.35
N ALA A 62 3.96 20.51 -0.01
CA ALA A 62 5.38 20.66 -0.35
C ALA A 62 6.30 20.27 0.80
N TYR A 63 5.95 20.64 2.03
CA TYR A 63 6.71 20.24 3.22
C TYR A 63 6.73 18.71 3.39
N HIS A 64 5.56 18.06 3.32
CA HIS A 64 5.45 16.60 3.46
C HIS A 64 6.15 15.84 2.32
N VAL A 65 6.05 16.33 1.09
CA VAL A 65 6.79 15.76 -0.05
C VAL A 65 8.31 15.86 0.17
N ASN A 66 8.82 16.98 0.70
CA ASN A 66 10.23 17.12 1.02
C ASN A 66 10.69 16.15 2.12
N LEU A 67 9.86 15.90 3.14
CA LEU A 67 10.14 14.89 4.15
C LEU A 67 10.22 13.48 3.54
N LEU A 68 9.30 13.13 2.65
CA LEU A 68 9.30 11.85 1.95
C LEU A 68 10.50 11.68 1.01
N VAL A 69 10.93 12.77 0.36
CA VAL A 69 12.16 12.76 -0.47
C VAL A 69 13.41 12.60 0.41
N HIS A 70 13.45 13.29 1.56
CA HIS A 70 14.55 13.16 2.51
C HIS A 70 14.65 11.75 3.12
N ALA A 71 13.51 11.12 3.35
CA ALA A 71 13.43 9.72 3.80
C ALA A 71 13.68 8.69 2.66
N GLU A 72 14.00 9.14 1.45
CA GLU A 72 14.24 8.29 0.28
C GLU A 72 13.04 7.39 -0.08
N LEU A 73 11.81 7.85 0.23
CA LEU A 73 10.57 7.18 -0.15
C LEU A 73 9.97 7.77 -1.43
N LEU A 74 10.32 9.01 -1.76
CA LEU A 74 9.97 9.67 -3.01
C LEU A 74 11.23 10.19 -3.72
N ARG A 75 11.12 10.35 -5.04
CA ARG A 75 12.12 11.02 -5.87
C ARG A 75 11.47 11.85 -6.96
N VAL A 76 12.22 12.79 -7.51
CA VAL A 76 11.85 13.47 -8.76
C VAL A 76 12.07 12.49 -9.91
N VAL A 77 11.02 12.14 -10.63
CA VAL A 77 11.07 11.17 -11.74
C VAL A 77 11.11 11.85 -13.11
N ARG A 78 10.61 13.09 -13.18
CA ARG A 78 10.75 13.94 -14.36
C ARG A 78 10.59 15.42 -14.01
N THR A 79 11.09 16.29 -14.86
CA THR A 79 10.87 17.73 -14.79
C THR A 79 10.27 18.22 -16.11
N ARG A 80 9.47 19.28 -16.03
CA ARG A 80 8.89 19.94 -17.20
C ARG A 80 9.06 21.44 -17.06
N ARG A 81 9.58 22.07 -18.08
CA ARG A 81 9.67 23.54 -18.11
C ARG A 81 8.34 24.12 -18.65
N VAL A 82 7.67 24.89 -17.79
CA VAL A 82 6.44 25.61 -18.15
C VAL A 82 6.73 27.10 -18.04
N ARG A 83 6.87 27.77 -19.18
CA ARG A 83 7.35 29.19 -19.27
C ARG A 83 8.75 29.29 -18.65
N ALA A 84 8.89 30.06 -17.55
CA ALA A 84 10.18 30.26 -16.85
C ALA A 84 10.31 29.38 -15.58
N ILE A 85 9.33 28.52 -15.28
CA ILE A 85 9.28 27.71 -14.06
C ILE A 85 9.54 26.24 -14.41
N GLU A 86 10.39 25.59 -13.65
CA GLU A 86 10.60 24.15 -13.71
C GLU A 86 9.60 23.45 -12.77
N GLU A 87 8.67 22.67 -13.34
CA GLU A 87 7.79 21.80 -12.59
C GLU A 87 8.46 20.46 -12.36
N ARG A 88 8.43 20.00 -11.11
CA ARG A 88 8.94 18.69 -10.70
C ARG A 88 7.80 17.72 -10.49
N TYR A 89 7.92 16.56 -11.10
CA TYR A 89 7.01 15.43 -10.92
C TYR A 89 7.69 14.42 -10.01
N TYR A 90 6.99 14.06 -8.97
CA TYR A 90 7.45 13.13 -7.96
C TYR A 90 6.86 11.75 -8.21
N GLY A 91 7.61 10.72 -7.87
CA GLY A 91 7.18 9.34 -7.90
C GLY A 91 7.79 8.59 -6.72
N ARG A 92 7.24 7.42 -6.44
CA ARG A 92 7.75 6.52 -5.40
C ARG A 92 9.08 5.92 -5.81
N VAL A 93 9.91 5.57 -4.82
CA VAL A 93 11.13 4.80 -5.05
C VAL A 93 10.80 3.33 -5.29
N ALA A 94 9.82 2.78 -4.56
CA ALA A 94 9.39 1.39 -4.73
C ALA A 94 7.86 1.24 -4.72
N ARG A 95 7.38 0.17 -5.33
CA ARG A 95 5.97 -0.23 -5.33
C ARG A 95 5.51 -0.62 -3.94
N THR A 96 6.31 -1.42 -3.25
CA THR A 96 6.03 -1.90 -1.90
C THR A 96 7.12 -1.45 -0.94
N TYR A 97 6.72 -0.87 0.18
CA TYR A 97 7.61 -0.61 1.31
C TYR A 97 7.40 -1.72 2.33
N TYR A 98 8.38 -2.61 2.43
CA TYR A 98 8.35 -3.73 3.36
C TYR A 98 9.12 -3.37 4.62
N VAL A 99 8.43 -3.38 5.76
CA VAL A 99 9.08 -3.15 7.05
C VAL A 99 9.87 -4.40 7.43
N GLY A 100 11.18 -4.26 7.50
CA GLY A 100 12.10 -5.34 7.88
C GLY A 100 12.05 -5.68 9.37
N VAL A 101 12.99 -6.52 9.81
CA VAL A 101 13.12 -6.87 11.22
C VAL A 101 13.51 -5.63 12.03
N LEU A 102 12.70 -5.33 13.05
CA LEU A 102 12.89 -4.18 13.93
C LEU A 102 13.47 -4.64 15.25
N ASN A 103 14.62 -4.08 15.62
CA ASN A 103 15.32 -4.43 16.84
C ASN A 103 14.95 -3.52 18.02
N ARG A 104 14.45 -2.30 17.76
CA ARG A 104 14.14 -1.33 18.81
C ARG A 104 12.65 -1.35 19.16
N PRO A 105 12.29 -1.33 20.47
CA PRO A 105 10.89 -1.35 20.92
C PRO A 105 10.07 -0.18 20.38
N GLU A 106 10.65 1.02 20.29
CA GLU A 106 9.99 2.21 19.77
C GLU A 106 9.59 2.08 18.29
N ASP A 107 10.43 1.44 17.48
CA ASP A 107 10.11 1.20 16.06
C ASP A 107 8.95 0.19 15.92
N LYS A 108 8.89 -0.83 16.79
CA LYS A 108 7.78 -1.79 16.83
C LYS A 108 6.46 -1.14 17.17
N GLN A 109 6.43 -0.13 18.05
CA GLN A 109 5.23 0.64 18.39
C GLN A 109 4.74 1.47 17.20
N VAL A 110 5.66 2.09 16.45
CA VAL A 110 5.32 2.84 15.23
C VAL A 110 4.64 1.93 14.21
N VAL A 111 5.21 0.74 13.97
CA VAL A 111 4.66 -0.23 13.01
C VAL A 111 3.31 -0.81 13.47
N ALA A 112 3.12 -1.02 14.76
CA ALA A 112 1.83 -1.46 15.31
C ALA A 112 0.69 -0.49 14.97
N GLY A 113 0.98 0.82 14.88
CA GLY A 113 0.03 1.84 14.44
C GLY A 113 -0.27 1.84 12.93
N MET A 114 0.54 1.15 12.13
CA MET A 114 0.40 1.07 10.67
C MET A 114 -0.48 -0.11 10.20
N ASN A 115 -1.38 -0.61 11.04
CA ASN A 115 -2.22 -1.77 10.71
C ASN A 115 -3.18 -1.45 9.55
N GLY A 116 -2.80 -1.87 8.34
CA GLY A 116 -3.59 -1.66 7.12
C GLY A 116 -4.97 -2.31 7.15
N LEU A 117 -5.15 -3.43 7.87
CA LEU A 117 -6.46 -4.06 8.04
C LEU A 117 -7.39 -3.22 8.93
N ALA A 118 -6.87 -2.62 10.01
CA ALA A 118 -7.65 -1.71 10.84
C ALA A 118 -8.06 -0.44 10.07
N LYS A 119 -7.16 0.10 9.26
CA LYS A 119 -7.46 1.23 8.35
C LYS A 119 -8.54 0.84 7.35
N ALA A 120 -8.41 -0.28 6.66
CA ALA A 120 -9.38 -0.77 5.69
C ALA A 120 -10.76 -1.02 6.31
N ALA A 121 -10.81 -1.55 7.54
CA ALA A 121 -12.06 -1.73 8.28
C ALA A 121 -12.77 -0.39 8.55
N ALA A 122 -12.04 0.64 8.94
CA ALA A 122 -12.59 1.98 9.14
C ALA A 122 -13.07 2.63 7.83
N GLU A 123 -12.29 2.54 6.76
CA GLU A 123 -12.63 3.09 5.45
C GLU A 123 -13.83 2.38 4.80
N SER A 124 -13.99 1.08 5.02
CA SER A 124 -15.06 0.27 4.43
C SER A 124 -16.41 0.37 5.16
N ALA A 125 -16.45 1.01 6.33
CA ALA A 125 -17.67 1.11 7.13
C ALA A 125 -18.88 1.71 6.36
N PRO A 126 -18.76 2.78 5.55
CA PRO A 126 -19.87 3.29 4.74
C PRO A 126 -20.33 2.28 3.68
N ALA A 127 -19.42 1.59 3.00
CA ALA A 127 -19.74 0.57 2.01
C ALA A 127 -20.45 -0.64 2.65
N ASN A 128 -20.05 -1.01 3.87
CA ASN A 128 -20.74 -2.05 4.64
C ASN A 128 -22.17 -1.63 4.99
N ALA A 129 -22.38 -0.39 5.39
CA ALA A 129 -23.71 0.14 5.70
C ALA A 129 -24.62 0.19 4.46
N ALA A 130 -24.04 0.35 3.26
CA ALA A 130 -24.74 0.37 1.97
C ALA A 130 -24.88 -1.02 1.31
N ASP A 131 -24.45 -2.10 1.96
CA ASP A 131 -24.40 -3.48 1.42
C ASP A 131 -23.53 -3.62 0.15
N GLU A 132 -22.51 -2.77 0.03
CA GLU A 132 -21.57 -2.74 -1.09
C GLU A 132 -20.21 -3.41 -0.75
N LEU A 133 -19.94 -3.68 0.54
CA LEU A 133 -18.72 -4.35 0.96
C LEU A 133 -18.70 -5.81 0.51
N ARG A 134 -17.58 -6.23 -0.06
CA ARG A 134 -17.26 -7.64 -0.29
C ARG A 134 -16.07 -8.02 0.59
N CYS A 135 -16.32 -8.88 1.56
CA CYS A 135 -15.31 -9.28 2.54
C CYS A 135 -15.32 -10.79 2.72
N LEU A 136 -14.16 -11.39 2.90
CA LEU A 136 -13.98 -12.81 3.22
C LEU A 136 -13.10 -12.93 4.47
N LEU A 137 -13.54 -13.72 5.43
CA LEU A 137 -12.74 -14.15 6.57
C LEU A 137 -12.79 -15.67 6.65
N VAL A 138 -11.64 -16.31 6.54
CA VAL A 138 -11.51 -17.78 6.60
C VAL A 138 -10.40 -18.13 7.60
N HIS A 139 -10.68 -19.11 8.46
CA HIS A 139 -9.67 -19.68 9.35
C HIS A 139 -9.36 -21.12 8.90
N ALA A 140 -8.08 -21.43 8.78
CA ALA A 140 -7.63 -22.78 8.40
C ALA A 140 -6.33 -23.12 9.13
N ARG A 141 -6.20 -24.36 9.55
CA ARG A 141 -4.94 -24.91 10.08
C ARG A 141 -4.14 -25.47 8.91
N ILE A 142 -3.07 -24.77 8.53
CA ILE A 142 -2.26 -25.11 7.36
C ILE A 142 -0.76 -25.11 7.72
N PRO A 143 0.07 -25.91 7.01
CA PRO A 143 1.52 -25.90 7.17
C PRO A 143 2.14 -24.53 6.83
N ILE A 144 3.27 -24.21 7.46
CA ILE A 144 3.97 -22.93 7.26
C ILE A 144 4.41 -22.69 5.81
N ASP A 145 4.73 -23.75 5.07
CA ASP A 145 5.14 -23.62 3.68
C ASP A 145 3.94 -23.28 2.77
N ASP A 146 2.77 -23.79 3.09
CA ASP A 146 1.51 -23.41 2.40
C ASP A 146 1.12 -21.97 2.71
N VAL A 147 1.38 -21.47 3.91
CA VAL A 147 1.21 -20.03 4.27
C VAL A 147 2.03 -19.15 3.33
N ARG A 148 3.29 -19.51 3.08
CA ARG A 148 4.19 -18.72 2.22
C ARG A 148 3.73 -18.73 0.76
N SER A 149 3.41 -19.90 0.24
CA SER A 149 2.97 -20.06 -1.15
C SER A 149 1.63 -19.38 -1.40
N PHE A 150 0.69 -19.49 -0.47
CA PHE A 150 -0.59 -18.77 -0.53
C PHE A 150 -0.40 -17.25 -0.50
N TRP A 151 0.47 -16.74 0.40
CA TRP A 151 0.74 -15.31 0.47
C TRP A 151 1.33 -14.74 -0.81
N ALA A 152 2.20 -15.50 -1.50
CA ALA A 152 2.72 -15.10 -2.81
C ALA A 152 1.60 -14.95 -3.86
N GLN A 153 0.59 -15.81 -3.85
CA GLN A 153 -0.59 -15.68 -4.73
C GLN A 153 -1.41 -14.45 -4.39
N VAL A 154 -1.63 -14.16 -3.10
CA VAL A 154 -2.35 -12.94 -2.66
C VAL A 154 -1.62 -11.67 -3.12
N GLN A 155 -0.29 -11.65 -3.03
CA GLN A 155 0.51 -10.53 -3.53
C GLN A 155 0.37 -10.35 -5.06
N GLU A 156 0.25 -11.46 -5.80
CA GLU A 156 0.01 -11.40 -7.24
C GLU A 156 -1.38 -10.79 -7.55
N VAL A 157 -2.43 -11.21 -6.84
CA VAL A 157 -3.77 -10.62 -6.97
C VAL A 157 -3.76 -9.12 -6.65
N ALA A 158 -3.06 -8.71 -5.58
CA ALA A 158 -2.92 -7.30 -5.24
C ALA A 158 -2.20 -6.50 -6.34
N ARG A 159 -1.16 -7.10 -6.98
CA ARG A 159 -0.45 -6.49 -8.10
C ARG A 159 -1.37 -6.34 -9.32
N GLN A 160 -2.15 -7.36 -9.65
CA GLN A 160 -3.13 -7.31 -10.74
C GLN A 160 -4.17 -6.21 -10.50
N PHE A 161 -4.71 -6.10 -9.28
CA PHE A 161 -5.62 -5.01 -8.92
C PHE A 161 -4.97 -3.63 -9.11
N ALA A 162 -3.72 -3.46 -8.69
CA ALA A 162 -2.98 -2.19 -8.83
C ALA A 162 -2.72 -1.80 -10.31
N GLN A 163 -2.72 -2.77 -11.22
CA GLN A 163 -2.48 -2.58 -12.65
C GLN A 163 -3.77 -2.37 -13.46
N ILE A 164 -4.94 -2.47 -12.85
CA ILE A 164 -6.21 -2.16 -13.54
C ILE A 164 -6.16 -0.71 -14.03
N PRO A 165 -6.43 -0.45 -15.32
CA PRO A 165 -6.46 0.92 -15.87
C PRO A 165 -7.40 1.83 -15.08
N ARG A 166 -6.92 3.02 -14.75
CA ARG A 166 -7.70 4.00 -13.98
C ARG A 166 -8.80 4.59 -14.84
N ALA A 167 -10.05 4.22 -14.54
CA ALA A 167 -11.24 4.69 -15.22
C ALA A 167 -12.43 4.62 -14.25
N GLY A 168 -13.48 5.40 -14.51
CA GLY A 168 -14.66 5.47 -13.64
C GLY A 168 -14.55 6.53 -12.54
N ASP A 169 -15.65 6.76 -11.85
CA ASP A 169 -15.81 7.84 -10.88
C ASP A 169 -15.62 7.38 -9.43
N GLN A 170 -15.59 6.05 -9.20
CA GLN A 170 -15.48 5.44 -7.86
C GLN A 170 -14.09 4.89 -7.61
N VAL A 171 -13.54 5.21 -6.42
CA VAL A 171 -12.31 4.60 -5.92
C VAL A 171 -12.65 3.36 -5.10
N TYR A 172 -12.00 2.24 -5.40
CA TYR A 172 -12.12 0.99 -4.66
C TYR A 172 -10.84 0.69 -3.89
N GLY A 173 -10.98 0.35 -2.60
CA GLY A 173 -9.90 -0.16 -1.78
C GLY A 173 -9.84 -1.69 -1.85
N PHE A 174 -8.64 -2.25 -1.88
CA PHE A 174 -8.38 -3.68 -1.72
C PHE A 174 -7.41 -3.88 -0.57
N ALA A 175 -7.79 -4.70 0.42
CA ALA A 175 -6.95 -5.06 1.54
C ALA A 175 -6.94 -6.58 1.73
N ALA A 176 -5.77 -7.13 2.03
CA ALA A 176 -5.60 -8.53 2.37
C ALA A 176 -4.61 -8.65 3.54
N GLY A 177 -4.79 -9.65 4.38
CA GLY A 177 -3.88 -9.95 5.48
C GLY A 177 -3.93 -11.44 5.82
N LEU A 178 -2.77 -12.01 6.11
CA LEU A 178 -2.60 -13.37 6.57
C LEU A 178 -1.86 -13.32 7.91
N TYR A 179 -2.44 -13.88 8.96
CA TYR A 179 -1.94 -13.73 10.32
C TYR A 179 -2.21 -15.00 11.14
N PRO A 180 -1.34 -15.36 12.09
CA PRO A 180 -1.63 -16.40 13.06
C PRO A 180 -2.75 -15.95 14.00
N THR A 181 -3.59 -16.89 14.43
CA THR A 181 -4.72 -16.65 15.32
C THR A 181 -4.91 -17.82 16.28
N ASP A 182 -5.47 -17.54 17.45
CA ASP A 182 -5.91 -18.54 18.44
C ASP A 182 -7.35 -19.03 18.21
N ALA A 183 -7.87 -18.85 16.98
CA ALA A 183 -9.19 -19.35 16.63
C ALA A 183 -9.27 -20.88 16.87
N PRO A 184 -10.42 -21.40 17.41
CA PRO A 184 -10.56 -22.82 17.69
C PRO A 184 -10.40 -23.65 16.41
N SER A 185 -9.76 -24.80 16.53
CA SER A 185 -9.66 -25.81 15.47
C SER A 185 -10.14 -27.16 15.97
N LEU A 186 -10.68 -27.98 15.08
CA LEU A 186 -11.00 -29.35 15.42
C LEU A 186 -9.73 -30.15 15.64
N PRO A 187 -9.76 -31.16 16.54
CA PRO A 187 -8.68 -32.14 16.66
C PRO A 187 -8.49 -32.90 15.34
N ASP A 188 -7.33 -33.52 15.17
CA ASP A 188 -7.12 -34.40 14.03
C ASP A 188 -8.18 -35.51 14.02
N ALA A 189 -8.71 -35.82 12.83
CA ALA A 189 -9.64 -36.91 12.69
C ALA A 189 -8.95 -38.21 13.13
N GLU A 190 -9.54 -38.96 14.07
CA GLU A 190 -9.05 -40.27 14.42
C GLU A 190 -9.02 -41.14 13.16
N HIS A 191 -7.87 -41.72 12.86
CA HIS A 191 -7.73 -42.67 11.76
C HIS A 191 -8.57 -43.88 12.09
N VAL A 192 -9.77 -43.96 11.54
CA VAL A 192 -10.60 -45.18 11.57
C VAL A 192 -9.96 -46.17 10.59
N PRO A 193 -9.34 -47.26 11.08
CA PRO A 193 -8.80 -48.26 10.16
C PRO A 193 -9.97 -48.80 9.33
N SER A 194 -9.85 -48.74 8.02
CA SER A 194 -10.77 -49.42 7.10
C SER A 194 -10.63 -50.93 7.31
N GLU A 195 -11.73 -51.56 7.75
CA GLU A 195 -11.87 -53.01 7.77
C GLU A 195 -11.84 -53.64 6.37
#